data_4b8cc0299ae3ea8e4eb213b995d05818
#
_entry.id   4b8cc0299ae3ea8e4eb213b995d05818
#
_cell.length_a   1.000
_cell.length_b   1.000
_cell.length_c   1.000
_cell.angle_alpha   90.00
_cell.angle_beta   90.00
_cell.angle_gamma   90.00
#
_symmetry.space_group_name_H-M   'P 1'
#
loop_
_entity.id
_entity.type
_entity.pdbx_description
1 polymer ?
#
loop_
_entity_poly.entity_id
_entity_poly.type
_entity_poly.pdbx_seq_one_letter_code
_entity_poly.pdbx_strand_id
1 'polypeptide(L)'
;MDKLWDEGRIVITPTNKLYIKRYLDESKGVPLQDLWLDIDMLRGFSSSKERLGFPTQKPLALLERVANLSSNPGDIVLDPFCGCGTALVAAQTLDRQ
;
A
#
# COMPACT_ATOMS: atom_id res chain seq x y z
N MET A 1 -20.54 5.42 -25.84
CA MET A 1 -20.18 4.09 -26.38
C MET A 1 -19.33 4.19 -27.63
N ASP A 2 -19.60 5.14 -28.50
CA ASP A 2 -18.89 5.35 -29.76
C ASP A 2 -17.39 5.59 -29.59
N LYS A 3 -16.97 6.41 -28.61
CA LYS A 3 -15.56 6.66 -28.33
C LYS A 3 -14.73 5.41 -28.02
N LEU A 4 -15.28 4.48 -27.24
CA LEU A 4 -14.60 3.22 -26.89
C LEU A 4 -14.50 2.27 -28.08
N TRP A 5 -15.43 2.36 -29.01
CA TRP A 5 -15.42 1.61 -30.25
C TRP A 5 -14.34 2.14 -31.19
N ASP A 6 -14.29 3.46 -31.38
CA ASP A 6 -13.31 4.13 -32.24
C ASP A 6 -11.87 3.94 -31.72
N GLU A 7 -11.68 3.87 -30.40
CA GLU A 7 -10.40 3.57 -29.75
C GLU A 7 -10.03 2.07 -29.81
N GLY A 8 -10.84 1.20 -30.42
CA GLY A 8 -10.62 -0.23 -30.50
C GLY A 8 -10.60 -0.95 -29.14
N ARG A 9 -11.29 -0.39 -28.13
CA ARG A 9 -11.34 -0.90 -26.77
C ARG A 9 -12.40 -1.96 -26.54
N ILE A 10 -13.31 -2.14 -27.47
CA ILE A 10 -14.38 -3.12 -27.35
C ILE A 10 -13.91 -4.45 -27.97
N VAL A 11 -14.03 -5.52 -27.20
CA VAL A 11 -13.76 -6.89 -27.67
C VAL A 11 -15.04 -7.70 -27.60
N ILE A 12 -15.36 -8.32 -28.72
CA ILE A 12 -16.46 -9.28 -28.80
C ILE A 12 -15.84 -10.66 -28.74
N THR A 13 -16.25 -11.46 -27.76
CA THR A 13 -15.80 -12.84 -27.65
C THR A 13 -16.53 -13.76 -28.66
N PRO A 14 -15.99 -14.98 -28.92
CA PRO A 14 -16.69 -15.97 -29.73
C PRO A 14 -18.08 -16.33 -29.22
N THR A 15 -18.36 -16.10 -27.94
CA THR A 15 -19.67 -16.30 -27.29
C THR A 15 -20.55 -15.05 -27.34
N ASN A 16 -20.21 -14.08 -28.17
CA ASN A 16 -20.94 -12.83 -28.39
C ASN A 16 -21.11 -11.96 -27.11
N LYS A 17 -20.13 -12.06 -26.17
CA LYS A 17 -20.06 -11.18 -24.99
C LYS A 17 -19.16 -9.99 -25.27
N LEU A 18 -19.58 -8.81 -24.84
CA LEU A 18 -18.82 -7.57 -24.96
C LEU A 18 -17.95 -7.36 -23.72
N TYR A 19 -16.67 -7.04 -23.95
CA TYR A 19 -15.71 -6.64 -22.93
C TYR A 19 -15.05 -5.33 -23.32
N ILE A 20 -14.70 -4.54 -22.31
CA ILE A 20 -13.92 -3.30 -22.47
C ILE A 20 -12.47 -3.59 -22.08
N LYS A 21 -11.54 -3.35 -23.00
CA LYS A 21 -10.10 -3.38 -22.69
C LYS A 21 -9.78 -2.25 -21.70
N ARG A 22 -9.08 -2.58 -20.62
CA ARG A 22 -8.42 -1.63 -19.74
C ARG A 22 -6.92 -1.89 -19.83
N TYR A 23 -6.16 -0.87 -20.15
CA TYR A 23 -4.72 -0.99 -20.25
C TYR A 23 -4.09 -0.77 -18.88
N LEU A 24 -2.96 -1.46 -18.63
CA LEU A 24 -2.30 -1.45 -17.32
C LEU A 24 -1.73 -0.08 -16.97
N ASP A 25 -1.25 0.66 -17.95
CA ASP A 25 -0.73 2.02 -17.84
C ASP A 25 -1.79 3.07 -17.48
N GLU A 26 -3.06 2.74 -17.69
CA GLU A 26 -4.20 3.59 -17.27
C GLU A 26 -4.64 3.32 -15.83
N SER A 27 -4.12 2.25 -15.23
CA SER A 27 -4.45 1.89 -13.85
C SER A 27 -3.65 2.75 -12.89
N LYS A 28 -4.32 3.37 -11.92
CA LYS A 28 -3.67 4.12 -10.83
C LYS A 28 -3.00 3.22 -9.79
N GLY A 29 -2.76 1.96 -10.13
CA GLY A 29 -2.23 0.94 -9.24
C GLY A 29 -3.26 -0.15 -8.94
N VAL A 30 -2.85 -1.11 -8.13
CA VAL A 30 -3.72 -2.19 -7.67
C VAL A 30 -4.52 -1.70 -6.46
N PRO A 31 -5.85 -1.93 -6.41
CA PRO A 31 -6.62 -1.63 -5.20
C PRO A 31 -6.01 -2.35 -3.99
N LEU A 32 -5.97 -1.65 -2.87
CA LEU A 32 -5.46 -2.23 -1.64
C LEU A 32 -6.29 -3.46 -1.26
N GLN A 33 -5.58 -4.53 -0.93
CA GLN A 33 -6.17 -5.78 -0.46
C GLN A 33 -6.22 -5.78 1.07
N ASP A 34 -7.10 -6.58 1.64
CA ASP A 34 -7.21 -6.82 3.08
C ASP A 34 -6.14 -7.80 3.59
N LEU A 35 -5.50 -8.56 2.69
CA LEU A 35 -4.41 -9.46 2.98
C LEU A 35 -3.10 -8.92 2.40
N TRP A 36 -2.12 -8.62 3.26
CA TRP A 36 -0.82 -8.07 2.90
C TRP A 36 0.27 -9.13 3.03
N LEU A 37 0.71 -9.65 1.90
CA LEU A 37 1.74 -10.71 1.82
C LEU A 37 3.12 -10.16 1.46
N ASP A 38 3.24 -8.89 1.19
CA ASP A 38 4.44 -8.19 0.73
C ASP A 38 5.24 -7.52 1.86
N ILE A 39 4.74 -7.57 3.10
CA ILE A 39 5.41 -7.04 4.28
C ILE A 39 5.85 -8.19 5.18
N ASP A 40 7.15 -8.46 5.17
CA ASP A 40 7.72 -9.48 6.04
C ASP A 40 7.87 -9.00 7.49
N MET A 41 7.73 -9.94 8.43
CA MET A 41 8.02 -9.68 9.84
C MET A 41 9.53 -9.53 10.08
N LEU A 42 9.90 -8.73 11.07
CA LEU A 42 11.28 -8.62 11.54
C LEU A 42 11.62 -9.86 12.39
N ARG A 43 12.12 -10.92 11.74
CA ARG A 43 12.52 -12.17 12.42
C ARG A 43 13.81 -11.99 13.20
N GLY A 44 14.01 -12.82 14.24
CA GLY A 44 15.21 -12.79 15.09
C GLY A 44 16.54 -12.96 14.33
N PHE A 45 16.51 -13.61 13.17
CA PHE A 45 17.66 -13.84 12.29
C PHE A 45 17.69 -12.89 11.08
N SER A 46 16.80 -11.90 11.03
CA SER A 46 16.81 -10.93 9.95
C SER A 46 18.06 -10.04 10.07
N SER A 47 18.82 -9.97 8.98
CA SER A 47 19.93 -9.01 8.80
C SER A 47 19.45 -7.60 8.44
N SER A 48 18.16 -7.32 8.57
CA SER A 48 17.59 -6.02 8.28
C SER A 48 18.21 -4.94 9.16
N LYS A 49 18.75 -3.91 8.53
CA LYS A 49 19.32 -2.72 9.22
C LYS A 49 18.28 -1.98 10.07
N GLU A 50 17.02 -2.20 9.80
CA GLU A 50 15.89 -1.62 10.52
C GLU A 50 15.73 -2.20 11.93
N ARG A 51 16.28 -3.39 12.17
CA ARG A 51 16.11 -4.12 13.43
C ARG A 51 16.91 -3.48 14.56
N LEU A 52 16.22 -2.93 15.56
CA LEU A 52 16.81 -2.30 16.74
C LEU A 52 17.02 -3.26 17.93
N GLY A 53 16.62 -4.54 17.78
CA GLY A 53 16.66 -5.51 18.88
C GLY A 53 15.47 -5.40 19.85
N PHE A 54 14.53 -4.54 19.63
CA PHE A 54 13.32 -4.42 20.47
C PHE A 54 12.38 -5.62 20.22
N PRO A 55 11.96 -6.38 21.25
CA PRO A 55 11.29 -7.68 21.10
C PRO A 55 9.98 -7.62 20.31
N THR A 56 9.26 -6.51 20.38
CA THR A 56 7.95 -6.32 19.75
C THR A 56 7.99 -5.33 18.59
N GLN A 57 9.18 -5.01 18.06
CA GLN A 57 9.33 -4.10 16.94
C GLN A 57 8.52 -4.58 15.73
N LYS A 58 7.77 -3.66 15.13
CA LYS A 58 7.04 -3.89 13.88
C LYS A 58 7.84 -3.36 12.69
N PRO A 59 7.67 -3.95 11.49
CA PRO A 59 8.27 -3.41 10.26
C PRO A 59 7.81 -1.99 9.98
N LEU A 60 8.74 -1.12 9.59
CA LEU A 60 8.43 0.28 9.22
C LEU A 60 7.40 0.34 8.09
N ALA A 61 7.56 -0.51 7.06
CA ALA A 61 6.66 -0.59 5.93
C ALA A 61 5.19 -0.87 6.33
N LEU A 62 4.97 -1.61 7.43
CA LEU A 62 3.63 -1.84 7.97
C LEU A 62 3.01 -0.54 8.50
N LEU A 63 3.77 0.20 9.32
CA LEU A 63 3.30 1.43 9.93
C LEU A 63 3.14 2.55 8.89
N GLU A 64 4.02 2.62 7.90
CA GLU A 64 3.87 3.54 6.76
C GLU A 64 2.59 3.25 5.96
N ARG A 65 2.28 1.98 5.71
CA ARG A 65 1.03 1.60 5.04
C ARG A 65 -0.19 2.01 5.85
N VAL A 66 -0.20 1.71 7.15
CA VAL A 66 -1.30 2.08 8.05
C VAL A 66 -1.47 3.61 8.07
N ALA A 67 -0.39 4.37 8.24
CA ALA A 67 -0.45 5.83 8.27
C ALA A 67 -0.94 6.42 6.94
N ASN A 68 -0.48 5.90 5.80
CA ASN A 68 -0.93 6.34 4.48
C ASN A 68 -2.41 6.09 4.22
N LEU A 69 -2.97 5.02 4.78
CA LEU A 69 -4.39 4.66 4.61
C LEU A 69 -5.33 5.44 5.51
N SER A 70 -4.84 5.88 6.67
CA SER A 70 -5.67 6.44 7.74
C SER A 70 -5.45 7.92 8.00
N SER A 71 -4.49 8.55 7.31
CA SER A 71 -4.15 9.96 7.52
C SER A 71 -3.65 10.62 6.24
N ASN A 72 -3.62 11.96 6.24
CA ASN A 72 -3.05 12.78 5.18
C ASN A 72 -1.76 13.48 5.67
N PRO A 73 -0.89 13.96 4.76
CA PRO A 73 0.23 14.82 5.15
C PRO A 73 -0.24 16.01 6.00
N GLY A 74 0.47 16.27 7.09
CA GLY A 74 0.13 17.31 8.07
C GLY A 74 -0.80 16.88 9.19
N ASP A 75 -1.46 15.73 9.10
CA ASP A 75 -2.30 15.19 10.17
C ASP A 75 -1.47 14.77 11.41
N ILE A 76 -2.11 14.74 12.58
CA ILE A 76 -1.50 14.29 13.83
C ILE A 76 -1.69 12.78 13.98
N VAL A 77 -0.60 12.07 14.25
CA VAL A 77 -0.59 10.64 14.54
C VAL A 77 -0.22 10.45 16.02
N LEU A 78 -1.13 9.87 16.80
CA LEU A 78 -0.90 9.58 18.20
C LEU A 78 -0.67 8.08 18.43
N ASP A 79 0.48 7.72 18.98
CA ASP A 79 0.78 6.38 19.45
C ASP A 79 1.21 6.42 20.92
N PRO A 80 0.28 6.18 21.89
CA PRO A 80 0.56 6.23 23.31
C PRO A 80 1.42 5.04 23.79
N PHE A 81 1.63 4.02 22.98
CA PHE A 81 2.42 2.82 23.29
C PHE A 81 3.54 2.59 22.29
N CYS A 82 4.19 3.63 21.84
CA CYS A 82 5.09 3.68 20.68
C CYS A 82 6.28 2.67 20.69
N GLY A 83 6.56 2.03 21.82
CA GLY A 83 7.64 1.04 21.93
C GLY A 83 8.99 1.61 21.51
N CYS A 84 9.57 1.06 20.43
CA CYS A 84 10.83 1.58 19.86
C CYS A 84 10.62 2.76 18.88
N GLY A 85 9.41 3.29 18.76
CA GLY A 85 9.12 4.48 17.96
C GLY A 85 8.89 4.24 16.47
N THR A 86 8.61 3.03 16.02
CA THR A 86 8.39 2.74 14.59
C THR A 86 7.25 3.59 14.01
N ALA A 87 6.16 3.79 14.76
CA ALA A 87 5.04 4.62 14.32
C ALA A 87 5.44 6.09 14.16
N LEU A 88 6.29 6.60 15.05
CA LEU A 88 6.80 7.98 14.97
C LEU A 88 7.68 8.18 13.73
N VAL A 89 8.55 7.20 13.44
CA VAL A 89 9.39 7.23 12.22
C VAL A 89 8.51 7.20 10.98
N ALA A 90 7.50 6.31 10.92
CA ALA A 90 6.56 6.25 9.82
C ALA A 90 5.81 7.57 9.61
N ALA A 91 5.30 8.16 10.69
CA ALA A 91 4.61 9.45 10.66
C ALA A 91 5.52 10.56 10.11
N GLN A 92 6.75 10.65 10.61
CA GLN A 92 7.72 11.64 10.17
C GLN A 92 8.10 11.46 8.68
N THR A 93 8.35 10.23 8.25
CA THR A 93 8.68 9.92 6.84
C THR A 93 7.56 10.33 5.87
N LEU A 94 6.34 10.31 6.34
CA LEU A 94 5.14 10.60 5.56
C LEU A 94 4.59 12.03 5.78
N ASP A 95 5.38 12.93 6.38
CA ASP A 95 4.99 14.31 6.69
C ASP A 95 3.77 14.42 7.62
N ARG A 96 3.61 13.48 8.58
CA ARG A 96 2.65 13.58 9.70
C ARG A 96 3.35 14.13 10.94
N GLN A 97 2.54 14.67 11.88
CA GLN A 97 3.00 15.20 13.16
C GLN A 97 2.67 14.26 14.32
#